data_0e0d0f4c633fe34013425e6f6894016f
#
_entry.id   0e0d0f4c633fe34013425e6f6894016f
#
_cell.length_a   1.000
_cell.length_b   1.000
_cell.length_c   1.000
_cell.angle_alpha   90.00
_cell.angle_beta   90.00
_cell.angle_gamma   90.00
#
_symmetry.space_group_name_H-M   'P 1'
#
loop_
_entity.id
_entity.type
_entity.pdbx_description
1 polymer ?
#
loop_
_entity_poly.entity_id
_entity_poly.type
_entity_poly.pdbx_seq_one_letter_code
_entity_poly.pdbx_strand_id
1 'polypeptide(L)'
;MNKRKTRTDASMNSRRNFLKLASLAPLAASFPAMSSAATPFTGKFVVTVQAVGAWDVTCFCDPKVNQRGEEEITQWSKTGDVQSAGNIRYAPFANNEKFFKKHSQKMLVINGVDALTNSHSIGETVNWSGRTALGFPTLTALYSAINAPSLPMSYVTFGGFNRTENLIRATQLGWSVNNISGLLKPNFDNDRPMMDSTLWSLIRSVHKNEAQSIIDSAPITAGNRSARQAYLTSLSNMDPLRDFADVLP
;
A
#
# COMPACT_ATOMS: atom_id res chain seq x y z
N MET A 1 -32.11 -26.60 44.08
CA MET A 1 -30.88 -25.98 44.65
C MET A 1 -29.88 -25.72 43.49
N ASN A 2 -29.86 -24.53 42.98
CA ASN A 2 -29.13 -24.20 41.74
C ASN A 2 -27.97 -23.24 42.07
N LYS A 3 -26.75 -23.72 42.00
CA LYS A 3 -25.55 -22.92 42.29
C LYS A 3 -25.19 -22.09 41.06
N ARG A 4 -25.46 -20.77 41.11
CA ARG A 4 -24.86 -19.79 40.21
C ARG A 4 -23.36 -19.70 40.52
N LYS A 5 -22.51 -20.12 39.60
CA LYS A 5 -21.06 -19.85 39.60
C LYS A 5 -20.82 -18.44 39.09
N THR A 6 -20.22 -17.60 39.91
CA THR A 6 -19.91 -16.21 39.66
C THR A 6 -18.73 -16.07 38.68
N ARG A 7 -18.96 -15.29 37.67
CA ARG A 7 -18.04 -14.99 36.51
C ARG A 7 -17.12 -13.79 36.78
N THR A 8 -16.76 -13.54 38.05
CA THR A 8 -16.09 -12.28 38.47
C THR A 8 -14.60 -12.41 38.74
N ASP A 9 -14.02 -13.59 38.81
CA ASP A 9 -12.63 -13.73 39.30
C ASP A 9 -11.54 -13.58 38.21
N ALA A 10 -11.82 -13.80 36.92
CA ALA A 10 -10.82 -13.71 35.85
C ALA A 10 -10.48 -12.27 35.47
N SER A 11 -11.42 -11.32 35.63
CA SER A 11 -11.21 -9.90 35.25
C SER A 11 -10.39 -9.14 36.29
N MET A 12 -10.45 -9.52 37.57
CA MET A 12 -9.70 -8.81 38.63
C MET A 12 -8.23 -9.17 38.68
N ASN A 13 -7.84 -10.37 38.26
CA ASN A 13 -6.45 -10.79 38.20
C ASN A 13 -5.66 -10.05 37.09
N SER A 14 -6.31 -9.74 35.97
CA SER A 14 -5.69 -9.00 34.87
C SER A 14 -5.32 -7.56 35.25
N ARG A 15 -6.20 -6.83 35.97
CA ARG A 15 -5.96 -5.46 36.43
C ARG A 15 -4.89 -5.38 37.53
N ARG A 16 -4.85 -6.35 38.43
CA ARG A 16 -3.82 -6.44 39.48
C ARG A 16 -2.44 -6.74 38.91
N ASN A 17 -2.35 -7.58 37.90
CA ASN A 17 -1.08 -7.87 37.22
C ASN A 17 -0.58 -6.69 36.39
N PHE A 18 -1.47 -5.91 35.79
CA PHE A 18 -1.12 -4.65 35.12
C PHE A 18 -0.54 -3.62 36.09
N LEU A 19 -1.15 -3.44 37.26
CA LEU A 19 -0.66 -2.50 38.28
C LEU A 19 0.66 -2.95 38.93
N LYS A 20 0.91 -4.24 39.05
CA LYS A 20 2.21 -4.79 39.53
C LYS A 20 3.33 -4.60 38.52
N LEU A 21 3.04 -4.64 37.21
CA LEU A 21 4.01 -4.35 36.16
C LEU A 21 4.33 -2.84 36.07
N ALA A 22 3.36 -1.98 36.32
CA ALA A 22 3.56 -0.54 36.34
C ALA A 22 4.45 -0.07 37.51
N SER A 23 4.50 -0.80 38.62
CA SER A 23 5.36 -0.48 39.78
C SER A 23 6.82 -0.93 39.63
N LEU A 24 7.18 -1.70 38.57
CA LEU A 24 8.54 -2.12 38.25
C LEU A 24 9.24 -1.19 37.24
N ALA A 25 8.64 -0.07 36.90
CA ALA A 25 9.13 0.89 35.91
C ALA A 25 10.48 1.58 36.20
N PRO A 26 11.01 1.68 37.44
CA PRO A 26 12.31 2.36 37.67
C PRO A 26 13.54 1.55 37.21
N LEU A 27 13.41 0.28 36.89
CA LEU A 27 14.58 -0.58 36.56
C LEU A 27 14.88 -0.71 35.05
N ALA A 28 14.04 -0.13 34.18
CA ALA A 28 14.19 -0.25 32.73
C ALA A 28 15.01 0.90 32.07
N ALA A 29 15.57 1.82 32.86
CA ALA A 29 16.22 3.04 32.36
C ALA A 29 17.66 2.86 31.84
N SER A 30 18.18 1.64 31.67
CA SER A 30 19.57 1.41 31.30
C SER A 30 19.80 0.56 30.05
N PHE A 31 18.78 0.33 29.20
CA PHE A 31 19.04 -0.28 27.92
C PHE A 31 19.23 0.81 26.86
N PRO A 32 20.41 0.89 26.20
CA PRO A 32 20.56 1.77 25.06
C PRO A 32 19.55 1.33 24.00
N ALA A 33 18.70 2.26 23.56
CA ALA A 33 17.86 2.04 22.40
C ALA A 33 18.78 1.83 21.20
N MET A 34 19.03 0.57 20.84
CA MET A 34 19.63 0.25 19.55
C MET A 34 18.60 0.63 18.49
N SER A 35 18.69 1.85 18.00
CA SER A 35 18.08 2.26 16.76
C SER A 35 18.68 1.36 15.67
N SER A 36 17.96 0.30 15.31
CA SER A 36 18.27 -0.46 14.12
C SER A 36 17.90 0.46 12.95
N ALA A 37 18.89 1.17 12.43
CA ALA A 37 18.73 1.90 11.20
C ALA A 37 18.25 0.90 10.14
N ALA A 38 17.01 1.08 9.66
CA ALA A 38 16.48 0.23 8.61
C ALA A 38 17.40 0.32 7.40
N THR A 39 17.86 -0.82 6.90
CA THR A 39 18.70 -0.83 5.68
C THR A 39 17.91 -0.16 4.56
N PRO A 40 18.45 0.89 3.91
CA PRO A 40 17.74 1.57 2.85
C PRO A 40 17.37 0.58 1.74
N PHE A 41 16.15 0.68 1.23
CA PHE A 41 15.74 -0.12 0.09
C PHE A 41 16.49 0.36 -1.16
N THR A 42 17.27 -0.53 -1.76
CA THR A 42 18.08 -0.25 -2.95
C THR A 42 17.42 -0.73 -4.25
N GLY A 43 16.24 -1.33 -4.15
CA GLY A 43 15.48 -1.83 -5.31
C GLY A 43 14.77 -0.71 -6.09
N LYS A 44 14.03 -1.11 -7.11
CA LYS A 44 13.26 -0.18 -7.95
C LYS A 44 11.85 0.01 -7.39
N PHE A 45 11.37 1.24 -7.41
CA PHE A 45 9.98 1.55 -7.17
C PHE A 45 9.17 1.38 -8.44
N VAL A 46 7.96 0.80 -8.32
CA VAL A 46 7.00 0.69 -9.41
C VAL A 46 5.77 1.50 -9.03
N VAL A 47 5.39 2.41 -9.90
CA VAL A 47 4.17 3.21 -9.78
C VAL A 47 3.27 2.88 -10.95
N THR A 48 2.05 2.45 -10.66
CA THR A 48 1.03 2.20 -11.67
C THR A 48 -0.08 3.24 -11.54
N VAL A 49 -0.51 3.76 -12.66
CA VAL A 49 -1.59 4.74 -12.73
C VAL A 49 -2.63 4.22 -13.71
N GLN A 50 -3.85 4.05 -13.23
CA GLN A 50 -4.98 3.72 -14.08
C GLN A 50 -5.82 4.96 -14.32
N ALA A 51 -5.95 5.35 -15.58
CA ALA A 51 -6.93 6.34 -15.99
C ALA A 51 -8.29 5.66 -16.14
N VAL A 52 -9.23 6.06 -15.29
CA VAL A 52 -10.60 5.52 -15.28
C VAL A 52 -11.51 6.42 -16.11
N GLY A 53 -12.56 5.88 -16.70
CA GLY A 53 -13.57 6.63 -17.41
C GLY A 53 -13.39 6.70 -18.93
N ALA A 54 -12.86 5.62 -19.54
CA ALA A 54 -12.72 5.51 -21.00
C ALA A 54 -11.84 6.63 -21.59
N TRP A 55 -10.59 6.63 -21.21
CA TRP A 55 -9.59 7.53 -21.80
C TRP A 55 -9.51 7.34 -23.30
N ASP A 56 -9.69 8.41 -24.06
CA ASP A 56 -9.56 8.40 -25.51
C ASP A 56 -8.08 8.32 -25.92
N VAL A 57 -7.62 7.12 -26.25
CA VAL A 57 -6.24 6.85 -26.66
C VAL A 57 -5.88 7.51 -27.99
N THR A 58 -6.88 7.86 -28.83
CA THR A 58 -6.66 8.53 -30.11
C THR A 58 -6.20 9.97 -29.92
N CYS A 59 -6.53 10.59 -28.79
CA CYS A 59 -6.04 11.89 -28.38
C CYS A 59 -4.66 11.84 -27.69
N PHE A 60 -4.01 10.68 -27.60
CA PHE A 60 -2.73 10.53 -26.92
C PHE A 60 -1.70 9.78 -27.79
N CYS A 61 -1.41 8.53 -27.48
CA CYS A 61 -0.33 7.76 -28.08
C CYS A 61 -0.77 6.64 -29.03
N ASP A 62 -2.05 6.58 -29.34
CA ASP A 62 -2.60 5.78 -30.46
C ASP A 62 -3.33 6.70 -31.45
N PRO A 63 -2.63 7.66 -32.07
CA PRO A 63 -3.28 8.66 -32.91
C PRO A 63 -3.82 8.03 -34.18
N LYS A 64 -5.10 8.16 -34.39
CA LYS A 64 -5.78 7.76 -35.64
C LYS A 64 -6.29 9.01 -36.35
N VAL A 65 -6.12 9.02 -37.64
CA VAL A 65 -6.80 10.01 -38.50
C VAL A 65 -8.10 9.42 -39.01
N ASN A 66 -9.01 10.26 -39.51
CA ASN A 66 -10.28 9.84 -40.03
C ASN A 66 -10.09 8.79 -41.15
N GLN A 67 -10.59 7.61 -40.95
CA GLN A 67 -10.53 6.49 -41.87
C GLN A 67 -11.93 6.17 -42.40
N ARG A 68 -11.98 5.64 -43.62
CA ARG A 68 -13.25 5.23 -44.22
C ARG A 68 -13.90 4.11 -43.38
N GLY A 69 -15.12 4.35 -42.93
CA GLY A 69 -15.91 3.38 -42.16
C GLY A 69 -15.73 3.51 -40.64
N GLU A 70 -14.93 4.47 -40.16
CA GLU A 70 -14.83 4.82 -38.75
C GLU A 70 -15.49 6.18 -38.45
N GLU A 71 -15.90 6.39 -37.20
CA GLU A 71 -16.38 7.68 -36.75
C GLU A 71 -15.33 8.77 -36.87
N GLU A 72 -15.76 9.98 -37.22
CA GLU A 72 -14.85 11.10 -37.46
C GLU A 72 -14.23 11.59 -36.13
N ILE A 73 -12.89 11.65 -36.07
CA ILE A 73 -12.16 12.24 -34.97
C ILE A 73 -12.14 13.76 -35.14
N THR A 74 -12.88 14.48 -34.31
CA THR A 74 -13.10 15.91 -34.48
C THR A 74 -12.19 16.79 -33.63
N GLN A 75 -11.55 16.24 -32.59
CA GLN A 75 -10.78 17.02 -31.62
C GLN A 75 -9.49 17.62 -32.20
N TRP A 76 -8.79 16.87 -33.04
CA TRP A 76 -7.50 17.29 -33.58
C TRP A 76 -7.25 16.92 -35.05
N SER A 77 -7.85 15.86 -35.58
CA SER A 77 -7.52 15.32 -36.91
C SER A 77 -7.82 16.27 -38.08
N LYS A 78 -8.67 17.29 -37.86
CA LYS A 78 -8.95 18.34 -38.84
C LYS A 78 -7.93 19.46 -38.83
N THR A 79 -7.17 19.63 -37.75
CA THR A 79 -6.31 20.79 -37.52
C THR A 79 -4.82 20.48 -37.46
N GLY A 80 -4.46 19.20 -37.48
CA GLY A 80 -3.08 18.80 -37.39
C GLY A 80 -2.82 17.37 -37.82
N ASP A 81 -1.59 17.13 -38.22
CA ASP A 81 -1.09 15.80 -38.55
C ASP A 81 -0.57 15.06 -37.33
N VAL A 82 -0.58 13.74 -37.39
CA VAL A 82 0.07 12.89 -36.39
C VAL A 82 1.52 13.30 -36.20
N GLN A 83 1.92 13.55 -34.98
CA GLN A 83 3.26 13.94 -34.60
C GLN A 83 4.09 12.73 -34.15
N SER A 84 5.41 12.90 -34.08
CA SER A 84 6.31 11.85 -33.60
C SER A 84 7.41 12.42 -32.70
N ALA A 85 7.79 11.63 -31.69
CA ALA A 85 8.96 11.88 -30.87
C ALA A 85 9.75 10.56 -30.76
N GLY A 86 10.86 10.46 -31.48
CA GLY A 86 11.53 9.20 -31.71
C GLY A 86 10.62 8.22 -32.49
N ASN A 87 10.42 7.04 -31.98
CA ASN A 87 9.54 6.03 -32.54
C ASN A 87 8.10 6.07 -32.01
N ILE A 88 7.78 7.00 -31.12
CA ILE A 88 6.43 7.13 -30.54
C ILE A 88 5.65 8.14 -31.37
N ARG A 89 4.50 7.69 -31.90
CA ARG A 89 3.51 8.56 -32.55
C ARG A 89 2.53 9.08 -31.51
N TYR A 90 2.10 10.33 -31.66
CA TYR A 90 1.13 10.94 -30.76
C TYR A 90 0.23 11.96 -31.47
N ALA A 91 -0.94 12.20 -30.91
CA ALA A 91 -1.85 13.20 -31.39
C ALA A 91 -1.36 14.62 -31.03
N PRO A 92 -1.47 15.61 -31.94
CA PRO A 92 -1.18 17.01 -31.66
C PRO A 92 -2.28 17.65 -30.80
N PHE A 93 -2.49 17.12 -29.62
CA PHE A 93 -3.57 17.47 -28.72
C PHE A 93 -3.07 17.87 -27.34
N ALA A 94 -3.61 18.91 -26.76
CA ALA A 94 -3.26 19.43 -25.44
C ALA A 94 -1.73 19.63 -25.28
N ASN A 95 -1.15 19.06 -24.23
CA ASN A 95 0.29 19.16 -23.92
C ASN A 95 1.14 18.00 -24.45
N ASN A 96 0.61 17.19 -25.35
CA ASN A 96 1.28 15.97 -25.84
C ASN A 96 2.65 16.25 -26.43
N GLU A 97 2.80 17.30 -27.23
CA GLU A 97 4.09 17.66 -27.83
C GLU A 97 5.18 17.86 -26.77
N LYS A 98 4.86 18.67 -25.74
CA LYS A 98 5.79 18.93 -24.64
C LYS A 98 6.11 17.65 -23.86
N PHE A 99 5.10 16.82 -23.62
CA PHE A 99 5.25 15.57 -22.88
C PHE A 99 6.10 14.56 -23.64
N PHE A 100 5.79 14.26 -24.88
CA PHE A 100 6.50 13.25 -25.65
C PHE A 100 7.91 13.70 -26.03
N LYS A 101 8.12 14.99 -26.38
CA LYS A 101 9.48 15.52 -26.59
C LYS A 101 10.38 15.36 -25.36
N LYS A 102 9.82 15.51 -24.17
CA LYS A 102 10.56 15.39 -22.90
C LYS A 102 10.81 13.93 -22.48
N HIS A 103 9.85 13.04 -22.71
CA HIS A 103 9.83 11.73 -22.07
C HIS A 103 9.98 10.53 -23.01
N SER A 104 9.82 10.69 -24.33
CA SER A 104 9.81 9.59 -25.32
C SER A 104 10.99 8.64 -25.21
N GLN A 105 12.21 9.15 -24.93
CA GLN A 105 13.41 8.33 -24.79
C GLN A 105 13.38 7.36 -23.58
N LYS A 106 12.44 7.56 -22.65
CA LYS A 106 12.28 6.77 -21.44
C LYS A 106 10.94 6.02 -21.39
N MET A 107 10.23 6.00 -22.52
CA MET A 107 8.89 5.42 -22.61
C MET A 107 8.86 4.22 -23.53
N LEU A 108 8.01 3.28 -23.19
CA LEU A 108 7.49 2.22 -24.06
C LEU A 108 5.98 2.42 -24.18
N VAL A 109 5.50 2.50 -25.42
CA VAL A 109 4.07 2.54 -25.73
C VAL A 109 3.67 1.20 -26.33
N ILE A 110 2.65 0.58 -25.80
CA ILE A 110 2.08 -0.67 -26.29
C ILE A 110 0.62 -0.40 -26.64
N ASN A 111 0.36 -0.34 -27.96
CA ASN A 111 -0.99 -0.18 -28.52
C ASN A 111 -1.57 -1.52 -28.95
N GLY A 112 -2.88 -1.56 -29.19
CA GLY A 112 -3.56 -2.74 -29.71
C GLY A 112 -3.73 -3.87 -28.68
N VAL A 113 -3.63 -3.57 -27.39
CA VAL A 113 -3.94 -4.54 -26.33
C VAL A 113 -5.45 -4.71 -26.25
N ASP A 114 -5.93 -5.90 -26.56
CA ASP A 114 -7.34 -6.26 -26.43
C ASP A 114 -7.59 -6.88 -25.04
N ALA A 115 -8.42 -6.25 -24.24
CA ALA A 115 -8.85 -6.76 -22.94
C ALA A 115 -9.97 -7.83 -23.05
N LEU A 116 -10.43 -8.14 -24.26
CA LEU A 116 -11.51 -9.10 -24.55
C LEU A 116 -12.83 -8.77 -23.84
N THR A 117 -13.06 -7.50 -23.53
CA THR A 117 -14.25 -7.03 -22.83
C THR A 117 -14.53 -5.56 -23.11
N ASN A 118 -15.83 -5.21 -23.11
CA ASN A 118 -16.30 -3.83 -23.12
C ASN A 118 -16.85 -3.39 -21.74
N SER A 119 -16.71 -4.23 -20.72
CA SER A 119 -17.11 -3.91 -19.35
C SER A 119 -15.99 -3.16 -18.64
N HIS A 120 -16.29 -1.98 -18.06
CA HIS A 120 -15.34 -1.20 -17.27
C HIS A 120 -14.70 -2.00 -16.14
N SER A 121 -15.51 -2.70 -15.34
CA SER A 121 -15.01 -3.46 -14.18
C SER A 121 -14.14 -4.66 -14.56
N ILE A 122 -14.48 -5.37 -15.66
CA ILE A 122 -13.67 -6.48 -16.16
C ILE A 122 -12.38 -5.92 -16.80
N GLY A 123 -12.46 -4.85 -17.58
CA GLY A 123 -11.30 -4.18 -18.15
C GLY A 123 -10.33 -3.68 -17.09
N GLU A 124 -10.82 -3.11 -16.01
CA GLU A 124 -9.99 -2.74 -14.85
C GLU A 124 -9.28 -3.98 -14.27
N THR A 125 -10.00 -5.07 -14.08
CA THR A 125 -9.41 -6.32 -13.58
C THR A 125 -8.29 -6.83 -14.50
N VAL A 126 -8.50 -6.81 -15.82
CA VAL A 126 -7.49 -7.22 -16.80
C VAL A 126 -6.27 -6.32 -16.75
N ASN A 127 -6.46 -5.01 -16.70
CA ASN A 127 -5.35 -4.05 -16.65
C ASN A 127 -4.45 -4.26 -15.42
N TRP A 128 -5.04 -4.60 -14.26
CA TRP A 128 -4.30 -4.78 -13.03
C TRP A 128 -3.73 -6.19 -12.83
N SER A 129 -4.44 -7.23 -13.26
CA SER A 129 -4.07 -8.63 -12.99
C SER A 129 -3.65 -9.42 -14.22
N GLY A 130 -3.89 -8.91 -15.43
CA GLY A 130 -3.68 -9.63 -16.68
C GLY A 130 -4.72 -10.75 -16.92
N ARG A 131 -5.82 -10.78 -16.15
CA ARG A 131 -6.84 -11.83 -16.23
C ARG A 131 -8.24 -11.23 -16.15
N THR A 132 -9.19 -11.85 -16.84
CA THR A 132 -10.62 -11.50 -16.73
C THR A 132 -11.29 -12.10 -15.50
N ALA A 133 -10.73 -13.18 -14.96
CA ALA A 133 -11.23 -13.86 -13.77
C ALA A 133 -10.72 -13.20 -12.48
N LEU A 134 -11.53 -13.25 -11.43
CA LEU A 134 -11.15 -12.86 -10.09
C LEU A 134 -10.21 -13.90 -9.44
N GLY A 135 -9.54 -13.54 -8.35
CA GLY A 135 -8.64 -14.43 -7.61
C GLY A 135 -7.18 -14.34 -8.07
N PHE A 136 -6.86 -13.34 -8.89
CA PHE A 136 -5.48 -13.06 -9.30
C PHE A 136 -5.01 -11.74 -8.67
N PRO A 137 -3.80 -11.70 -8.13
CA PRO A 137 -3.24 -10.47 -7.54
C PRO A 137 -2.89 -9.46 -8.64
N THR A 138 -2.81 -8.20 -8.24
CA THR A 138 -2.29 -7.16 -9.13
C THR A 138 -0.80 -7.38 -9.41
N LEU A 139 -0.33 -6.93 -10.57
CA LEU A 139 1.09 -6.98 -10.93
C LEU A 139 1.97 -6.28 -9.89
N THR A 140 1.50 -5.17 -9.34
CA THR A 140 2.19 -4.42 -8.27
C THR A 140 2.25 -5.18 -6.95
N ALA A 141 1.21 -5.93 -6.60
CA ALA A 141 1.24 -6.81 -5.42
C ALA A 141 2.25 -7.96 -5.59
N LEU A 142 2.29 -8.57 -6.78
CA LEU A 142 3.31 -9.58 -7.13
C LEU A 142 4.72 -9.01 -7.04
N TYR A 143 4.94 -7.82 -7.62
CA TYR A 143 6.23 -7.15 -7.57
C TYR A 143 6.69 -6.90 -6.14
N SER A 144 5.81 -6.36 -5.31
CA SER A 144 6.09 -6.08 -3.89
C SER A 144 6.37 -7.36 -3.09
N ALA A 145 5.59 -8.41 -3.32
CA ALA A 145 5.77 -9.70 -2.63
C ALA A 145 7.12 -10.36 -2.97
N ILE A 146 7.61 -10.18 -4.19
CA ILE A 146 8.88 -10.76 -4.64
C ILE A 146 10.09 -9.91 -4.20
N ASN A 147 10.00 -8.59 -4.35
CA ASN A 147 11.16 -7.71 -4.21
C ASN A 147 11.30 -7.05 -2.83
N ALA A 148 10.20 -6.94 -2.08
CA ALA A 148 10.18 -6.20 -0.83
C ALA A 148 9.22 -6.79 0.22
N PRO A 149 9.19 -8.12 0.46
CA PRO A 149 8.18 -8.77 1.30
C PRO A 149 8.23 -8.33 2.76
N SER A 150 9.40 -7.90 3.23
CA SER A 150 9.65 -7.53 4.63
C SER A 150 9.64 -6.01 4.88
N LEU A 151 9.52 -5.20 3.82
CA LEU A 151 9.50 -3.75 4.00
C LEU A 151 8.15 -3.27 4.56
N PRO A 152 8.17 -2.27 5.45
CA PRO A 152 6.96 -1.59 5.84
C PRO A 152 6.36 -0.88 4.62
N MET A 153 5.03 -0.97 4.47
CA MET A 153 4.31 -0.33 3.36
C MET A 153 4.86 -0.68 1.97
N SER A 154 5.32 -1.92 1.76
CA SER A 154 5.88 -2.37 0.48
C SER A 154 4.89 -2.30 -0.68
N TYR A 155 3.58 -2.34 -0.41
CA TYR A 155 2.51 -2.15 -1.37
C TYR A 155 1.53 -1.09 -0.88
N VAL A 156 1.53 0.05 -1.53
CA VAL A 156 0.67 1.19 -1.21
C VAL A 156 -0.34 1.38 -2.34
N THR A 157 -1.60 1.60 -1.99
CA THR A 157 -2.68 1.85 -2.95
C THR A 157 -3.55 3.01 -2.51
N PHE A 158 -4.03 3.79 -3.47
CA PHE A 158 -4.99 4.88 -3.24
C PHE A 158 -6.45 4.46 -3.46
N GLY A 159 -6.68 3.23 -3.87
CA GLY A 159 -8.01 2.69 -4.13
C GLY A 159 -8.08 1.93 -5.45
N GLY A 160 -9.31 1.66 -5.93
CA GLY A 160 -9.55 0.87 -7.11
C GLY A 160 -9.26 -0.62 -6.91
N PHE A 161 -8.91 -1.31 -7.97
CA PHE A 161 -8.60 -2.74 -7.94
C PHE A 161 -7.23 -2.98 -7.29
N ASN A 162 -7.22 -3.49 -6.07
CA ASN A 162 -6.02 -3.66 -5.24
C ASN A 162 -5.86 -5.09 -4.69
N ARG A 163 -6.26 -6.09 -5.43
CA ARG A 163 -6.21 -7.49 -5.02
C ARG A 163 -4.77 -7.95 -4.78
N THR A 164 -4.50 -8.48 -3.61
CA THR A 164 -3.18 -9.03 -3.24
C THR A 164 -3.18 -10.55 -3.12
N GLU A 165 -4.34 -11.16 -3.05
CA GLU A 165 -4.54 -12.60 -2.83
C GLU A 165 -3.67 -13.15 -1.68
N ASN A 166 -3.56 -12.36 -0.61
CA ASN A 166 -2.77 -12.64 0.59
C ASN A 166 -1.25 -12.77 0.37
N LEU A 167 -0.71 -12.41 -0.79
CA LEU A 167 0.73 -12.43 -1.04
C LEU A 167 1.49 -11.35 -0.27
N ILE A 168 0.88 -10.17 -0.14
CA ILE A 168 1.43 -9.01 0.55
C ILE A 168 0.29 -8.20 1.17
N ARG A 169 0.57 -7.45 2.23
CA ARG A 169 -0.42 -6.51 2.78
C ARG A 169 -0.47 -5.23 1.95
N ALA A 170 -1.68 -4.84 1.58
CA ALA A 170 -1.92 -3.53 1.00
C ALA A 170 -2.07 -2.48 2.09
N THR A 171 -1.33 -1.38 1.97
CA THR A 171 -1.58 -0.16 2.73
C THR A 171 -2.47 0.74 1.90
N GLN A 172 -3.73 0.85 2.28
CA GLN A 172 -4.71 1.66 1.55
C GLN A 172 -4.79 3.05 2.15
N LEU A 173 -4.42 4.06 1.36
CA LEU A 173 -4.41 5.46 1.78
C LEU A 173 -5.74 6.17 1.47
N GLY A 174 -6.61 5.57 0.65
CA GLY A 174 -7.83 6.23 0.18
C GLY A 174 -7.52 7.43 -0.73
N TRP A 175 -8.41 8.42 -0.72
CA TRP A 175 -8.32 9.57 -1.64
C TRP A 175 -7.40 10.70 -1.14
N SER A 176 -6.80 10.56 0.04
CA SER A 176 -5.99 11.62 0.64
C SER A 176 -4.62 11.11 1.07
N VAL A 177 -3.59 11.77 0.56
CA VAL A 177 -2.20 11.59 1.00
C VAL A 177 -2.04 11.95 2.48
N ASN A 178 -2.88 12.84 3.00
CA ASN A 178 -2.85 13.28 4.42
C ASN A 178 -3.14 12.12 5.40
N ASN A 179 -3.77 11.04 4.95
CA ASN A 179 -3.97 9.85 5.77
C ASN A 179 -2.66 9.12 6.10
N ILE A 180 -1.58 9.40 5.38
CA ILE A 180 -0.25 8.85 5.67
C ILE A 180 0.22 9.27 7.05
N SER A 181 0.05 10.52 7.42
CA SER A 181 0.52 11.06 8.71
C SER A 181 -0.01 10.26 9.90
N GLY A 182 -1.30 9.97 9.95
CA GLY A 182 -1.90 9.17 11.02
C GLY A 182 -1.40 7.72 11.08
N LEU A 183 -1.05 7.13 9.93
CA LEU A 183 -0.47 5.79 9.86
C LEU A 183 1.00 5.76 10.30
N LEU A 184 1.74 6.80 9.98
CA LEU A 184 3.17 6.90 10.26
C LEU A 184 3.45 7.33 11.71
N LYS A 185 2.58 8.16 12.28
CA LYS A 185 2.69 8.69 13.64
C LYS A 185 1.45 8.33 14.49
N PRO A 186 1.17 7.04 14.77
CA PRO A 186 -0.08 6.63 15.41
C PRO A 186 -0.25 7.11 16.85
N ASN A 187 0.81 7.60 17.48
CA ASN A 187 0.75 8.23 18.81
C ASN A 187 0.60 9.76 18.77
N PHE A 188 0.33 10.34 17.58
CA PHE A 188 0.26 11.79 17.45
C PHE A 188 -1.13 12.22 16.96
N ASP A 189 -1.60 13.34 17.51
CA ASP A 189 -2.73 14.10 17.02
C ASP A 189 -2.28 15.54 16.77
N ASN A 190 -2.35 16.00 15.52
CA ASN A 190 -1.90 17.34 15.10
C ASN A 190 -0.50 17.69 15.64
N ASP A 191 0.47 16.82 15.41
CA ASP A 191 1.87 16.94 15.88
C ASP A 191 2.08 16.92 17.39
N ARG A 192 1.04 16.63 18.16
CA ARG A 192 1.13 16.46 19.61
C ARG A 192 1.08 14.98 19.97
N PRO A 193 2.03 14.49 20.80
CA PRO A 193 1.95 13.11 21.26
C PRO A 193 0.72 12.91 22.16
N MET A 194 -0.08 11.89 21.86
CA MET A 194 -1.23 11.51 22.69
C MET A 194 -0.82 10.85 23.99
N MET A 195 0.35 10.20 24.01
CA MET A 195 0.92 9.56 25.19
C MET A 195 2.41 9.89 25.30
N ASP A 196 2.90 9.85 26.53
CA ASP A 196 4.33 9.90 26.79
C ASP A 196 5.08 8.77 26.06
N SER A 197 6.29 9.07 25.58
CA SER A 197 7.09 8.12 24.79
C SER A 197 7.45 6.85 25.55
N THR A 198 7.65 6.94 26.87
CA THR A 198 7.95 5.80 27.74
C THR A 198 6.72 4.89 27.85
N LEU A 199 5.56 5.48 28.09
CA LEU A 199 4.29 4.74 28.16
C LEU A 199 3.97 4.08 26.82
N TRP A 200 4.14 4.79 25.70
CA TRP A 200 3.96 4.26 24.37
C TRP A 200 4.87 3.07 24.10
N SER A 201 6.15 3.18 24.42
CA SER A 201 7.13 2.10 24.28
C SER A 201 6.77 0.89 25.13
N LEU A 202 6.28 1.10 26.36
CA LEU A 202 5.83 0.02 27.23
C LEU A 202 4.63 -0.72 26.65
N ILE A 203 3.62 0.00 26.17
CA ILE A 203 2.44 -0.60 25.54
C ILE A 203 2.86 -1.45 24.34
N ARG A 204 3.74 -0.94 23.48
CA ARG A 204 4.26 -1.68 22.34
C ARG A 204 4.99 -2.95 22.75
N SER A 205 5.83 -2.88 23.78
CA SER A 205 6.57 -4.03 24.28
C SER A 205 5.66 -5.12 24.84
N VAL A 206 4.61 -4.73 25.56
CA VAL A 206 3.61 -5.66 26.08
C VAL A 206 2.89 -6.39 24.93
N HIS A 207 2.42 -5.66 23.93
CA HIS A 207 1.77 -6.24 22.76
C HIS A 207 2.69 -7.16 21.96
N LYS A 208 3.96 -6.78 21.80
CA LYS A 208 4.96 -7.61 21.12
C LYS A 208 5.20 -8.92 21.88
N ASN A 209 5.39 -8.85 23.19
CA ASN A 209 5.63 -10.03 24.03
C ASN A 209 4.41 -10.95 24.09
N GLU A 210 3.20 -10.40 24.16
CA GLU A 210 1.96 -11.16 24.12
C GLU A 210 1.80 -11.89 22.79
N ALA A 211 2.00 -11.20 21.67
CA ALA A 211 1.92 -11.80 20.34
C ALA A 211 2.97 -12.90 20.14
N GLN A 212 4.19 -12.69 20.60
CA GLN A 212 5.26 -13.70 20.56
C GLN A 212 4.92 -14.90 21.42
N SER A 213 4.47 -14.69 22.65
CA SER A 213 4.06 -15.76 23.57
C SER A 213 2.96 -16.65 22.99
N ILE A 214 2.01 -16.08 22.26
CA ILE A 214 0.95 -16.85 21.58
C ILE A 214 1.52 -17.68 20.42
N ILE A 215 2.50 -17.16 19.69
CA ILE A 215 3.17 -17.92 18.62
C ILE A 215 3.94 -19.10 19.18
N ASP A 216 4.61 -18.89 20.31
CA ASP A 216 5.47 -19.89 20.94
C ASP A 216 4.65 -20.94 21.71
N SER A 217 3.48 -20.60 22.22
CA SER A 217 2.56 -21.55 22.84
C SER A 217 1.82 -22.37 21.78
N ALA A 218 2.11 -23.66 21.70
CA ALA A 218 1.38 -24.56 20.79
C ALA A 218 0.01 -24.93 21.38
N PRO A 219 -0.97 -25.42 20.59
CA PRO A 219 -1.04 -25.54 19.14
C PRO A 219 -1.85 -24.37 18.53
N ILE A 220 -1.20 -23.63 17.67
CA ILE A 220 -1.83 -22.55 16.90
C ILE A 220 -1.98 -22.98 15.43
N THR A 221 -3.13 -22.70 14.82
CA THR A 221 -3.31 -22.97 13.38
C THR A 221 -2.37 -22.15 12.52
N ALA A 222 -2.00 -22.68 11.34
CA ALA A 222 -1.08 -21.98 10.42
C ALA A 222 -1.58 -20.55 10.08
N GLY A 223 -2.88 -20.36 9.86
CA GLY A 223 -3.45 -19.05 9.59
C GLY A 223 -3.29 -18.07 10.76
N ASN A 224 -3.55 -18.53 11.99
CA ASN A 224 -3.38 -17.69 13.18
C ASN A 224 -1.90 -17.36 13.43
N ARG A 225 -0.99 -18.29 13.16
CA ARG A 225 0.46 -18.06 13.25
C ARG A 225 0.89 -16.99 12.26
N SER A 226 0.47 -17.08 11.01
CA SER A 226 0.77 -16.09 9.97
C SER A 226 0.22 -14.70 10.33
N ALA A 227 -1.01 -14.61 10.83
CA ALA A 227 -1.59 -13.36 11.27
C ALA A 227 -0.82 -12.71 12.44
N ARG A 228 -0.39 -13.51 13.41
CA ARG A 228 0.43 -13.02 14.54
C ARG A 228 1.82 -12.59 14.11
N GLN A 229 2.45 -13.35 13.21
CA GLN A 229 3.74 -12.97 12.65
C GLN A 229 3.66 -11.64 11.88
N ALA A 230 2.60 -11.46 11.10
CA ALA A 230 2.34 -10.20 10.41
C ALA A 230 2.10 -9.04 11.38
N TYR A 231 1.44 -9.28 12.51
CA TYR A 231 1.26 -8.29 13.57
C TYR A 231 2.60 -7.90 14.22
N LEU A 232 3.46 -8.88 14.56
CA LEU A 232 4.80 -8.62 15.10
C LEU A 232 5.64 -7.80 14.12
N THR A 233 5.60 -8.14 12.84
CA THR A 233 6.29 -7.39 11.78
C THR A 233 5.78 -5.95 11.72
N SER A 234 4.47 -5.72 11.83
CA SER A 234 3.90 -4.37 11.82
C SER A 234 4.38 -3.53 13.01
N LEU A 235 4.43 -4.11 14.22
CA LEU A 235 4.95 -3.42 15.40
C LEU A 235 6.43 -3.07 15.28
N SER A 236 7.24 -3.93 14.65
CA SER A 236 8.66 -3.69 14.42
C SER A 236 8.92 -2.63 13.35
N ASN A 237 7.98 -2.46 12.41
CA ASN A 237 8.09 -1.50 11.32
C ASN A 237 7.61 -0.07 11.69
N MET A 238 7.06 0.14 12.87
CA MET A 238 6.52 1.44 13.27
C MET A 238 7.61 2.52 13.38
N ASP A 239 8.82 2.20 13.86
CA ASP A 239 9.90 3.16 13.99
C ASP A 239 10.46 3.62 12.63
N PRO A 240 10.80 2.72 11.69
CA PRO A 240 11.15 3.11 10.33
C PRO A 240 10.08 3.94 9.61
N LEU A 241 8.80 3.67 9.87
CA LEU A 241 7.71 4.45 9.30
C LEU A 241 7.63 5.86 9.89
N ARG A 242 7.86 6.01 11.19
CA ARG A 242 7.93 7.32 11.84
C ARG A 242 9.07 8.16 11.27
N ASP A 243 10.26 7.56 11.11
CA ASP A 243 11.42 8.25 10.54
C ASP A 243 11.14 8.72 9.10
N PHE A 244 10.37 7.94 8.33
CA PHE A 244 9.89 8.35 7.02
C PHE A 244 8.90 9.52 7.09
N ALA A 245 8.04 9.58 8.11
CA ALA A 245 7.10 10.69 8.29
C ALA A 245 7.80 12.05 8.50
N ASP A 246 9.00 12.05 9.07
CA ASP A 246 9.76 13.28 9.32
C ASP A 246 10.41 13.85 8.05
N VAL A 247 10.39 13.09 6.96
CA VAL A 247 10.91 13.49 5.62
C VAL A 247 9.78 13.99 4.70
N LEU A 248 8.52 13.70 5.04
CA LEU A 248 7.38 14.17 4.25
C LEU A 248 7.13 15.66 4.52
N PRO A 249 6.80 16.45 3.47
CA PRO A 249 6.51 17.87 3.61
C PRO A 249 5.23 18.15 4.39
#